data_0f34709b9e330bf1ded7d4f6ca331984
#
_entry.id   0f34709b9e330bf1ded7d4f6ca331984
#
_cell.length_a   1.000
_cell.length_b   1.000
_cell.length_c   1.000
_cell.angle_alpha   90.00
_cell.angle_beta   90.00
_cell.angle_gamma   90.00
#
_symmetry.space_group_name_H-M   'P 1'
#
loop_
_entity.id
_entity.type
_entity.pdbx_description
1 polymer ?
#
loop_
_entity_poly.entity_id
_entity_poly.type
_entity_poly.pdbx_seq_one_letter_code
_entity_poly.pdbx_strand_id
1 'polypeptide(L)'
;MIEKKKYLVYLNDEVTEPIVVFSADTIAECKDWIEKQLEGLTLVDDEHPCTNDVMYSSHTFYYEVYEGDMIVETNGVAEYNDLCYASDYYYRD
;
A
#
# COMPACT_ATOMS: atom_id res chain seq x y z
N MET A 1 14.44 -10.09 0.82
CA MET A 1 14.31 -9.30 -0.41
C MET A 1 13.07 -9.72 -1.17
N ILE A 2 12.30 -8.76 -1.66
CA ILE A 2 11.10 -9.05 -2.44
C ILE A 2 11.52 -9.33 -3.89
N GLU A 3 11.04 -10.44 -4.42
CA GLU A 3 11.28 -10.78 -5.81
C GLU A 3 10.48 -9.84 -6.72
N LYS A 4 11.14 -9.31 -7.74
CA LYS A 4 10.50 -8.36 -8.65
C LYS A 4 9.66 -9.11 -9.68
N LYS A 5 8.35 -8.92 -9.62
CA LYS A 5 7.40 -9.48 -10.57
C LYS A 5 6.71 -8.33 -11.30
N LYS A 6 5.74 -8.66 -12.14
CA LYS A 6 5.10 -7.65 -12.98
C LYS A 6 4.40 -6.57 -12.17
N TYR A 7 3.77 -6.95 -11.06
CA TYR A 7 3.03 -6.03 -10.21
C TYR A 7 3.65 -5.98 -8.83
N LEU A 8 3.70 -4.79 -8.26
CA LEU A 8 4.35 -4.53 -6.99
C LEU A 8 3.36 -3.86 -6.05
N VAL A 9 3.31 -4.34 -4.81
CA VAL A 9 2.44 -3.76 -3.80
C VAL A 9 3.28 -2.89 -2.87
N TYR A 10 2.87 -1.65 -2.70
CA TYR A 10 3.50 -0.70 -1.79
C TYR A 10 2.59 -0.45 -0.60
N LEU A 11 3.19 -0.36 0.57
CA LEU A 11 2.52 0.10 1.79
C LEU A 11 2.84 1.59 1.95
N ASN A 12 1.81 2.41 2.04
CA ASN A 12 1.96 3.85 2.16
C ASN A 12 1.17 4.37 3.36
N ASP A 13 1.84 5.05 4.29
CA ASP A 13 1.20 5.63 5.48
C ASP A 13 1.16 7.15 5.44
N GLU A 14 1.55 7.75 4.32
CA GLU A 14 1.55 9.21 4.12
C GLU A 14 2.53 9.96 5.04
N VAL A 15 3.26 9.24 5.87
CA VAL A 15 4.23 9.83 6.81
C VAL A 15 5.64 9.47 6.44
N THR A 16 5.85 8.19 6.11
CA THR A 16 7.16 7.68 5.70
C THR A 16 7.12 7.32 4.23
N GLU A 17 8.26 7.04 3.65
CA GLU A 17 8.33 6.64 2.26
C GLU A 17 7.64 5.28 2.05
N PRO A 18 6.88 5.13 0.96
CA PRO A 18 6.26 3.85 0.63
C PRO A 18 7.31 2.75 0.47
N ILE A 19 6.97 1.55 0.91
CA ILE A 19 7.86 0.40 0.80
C ILE A 19 7.16 -0.73 0.08
N VAL A 20 7.93 -1.53 -0.64
CA VAL A 20 7.40 -2.70 -1.32
C VAL A 20 7.23 -3.82 -0.29
N VAL A 21 6.04 -4.39 -0.23
CA VAL A 21 5.72 -5.44 0.73
C VAL A 21 5.32 -6.75 0.06
N PHE A 22 5.06 -6.74 -1.23
CA PHE A 22 4.65 -7.94 -1.96
C PHE A 22 4.78 -7.71 -3.45
N SER A 23 4.93 -8.78 -4.21
CA SER A 23 4.91 -8.72 -5.67
C SER A 23 4.25 -9.97 -6.23
N ALA A 24 3.64 -9.86 -7.41
CA ALA A 24 2.97 -10.96 -8.06
C ALA A 24 2.91 -10.72 -9.57
N ASP A 25 2.56 -11.76 -10.31
CA ASP A 25 2.48 -11.68 -11.76
C ASP A 25 1.14 -11.14 -12.26
N THR A 26 0.13 -11.09 -11.39
CA THR A 26 -1.19 -10.57 -11.74
C THR A 26 -1.67 -9.60 -10.68
N ILE A 27 -2.51 -8.66 -11.10
CA ILE A 27 -3.10 -7.70 -10.18
C ILE A 27 -4.06 -8.39 -9.21
N ALA A 28 -4.73 -9.45 -9.67
CA ALA A 28 -5.66 -10.21 -8.83
C ALA A 28 -4.94 -10.83 -7.63
N GLU A 29 -3.75 -11.36 -7.84
CA GLU A 29 -2.95 -11.92 -6.75
C GLU A 29 -2.55 -10.85 -5.74
N CYS A 30 -2.20 -9.65 -6.23
CA CYS A 30 -1.85 -8.55 -5.35
C CYS A 30 -3.04 -8.11 -4.51
N LYS A 31 -4.21 -7.98 -5.13
CA LYS A 31 -5.43 -7.57 -4.41
C LYS A 31 -5.83 -8.60 -3.38
N ASP A 32 -5.72 -9.89 -3.71
CA ASP A 32 -6.02 -10.97 -2.78
C ASP A 32 -5.10 -10.91 -1.56
N TRP A 33 -3.82 -10.70 -1.79
CA TRP A 33 -2.85 -10.56 -0.70
C TRP A 33 -3.20 -9.36 0.19
N ILE A 34 -3.55 -8.23 -0.43
CA ILE A 34 -3.92 -7.02 0.31
C ILE A 34 -5.14 -7.28 1.19
N GLU A 35 -6.17 -7.91 0.63
CA GLU A 35 -7.38 -8.22 1.40
C GLU A 35 -7.08 -9.07 2.63
N LYS A 36 -6.18 -10.03 2.51
CA LYS A 36 -5.79 -10.86 3.64
C LYS A 36 -5.07 -10.05 4.71
N GLN A 37 -4.25 -9.08 4.30
CA GLN A 37 -3.55 -8.24 5.25
C GLN A 37 -4.50 -7.30 5.99
N LEU A 38 -5.61 -6.95 5.37
CA LEU A 38 -6.57 -5.99 5.93
C LEU A 38 -7.63 -6.64 6.80
N GLU A 39 -7.68 -7.95 6.88
CA GLU A 39 -8.63 -8.65 7.74
C GLU A 39 -8.47 -8.21 9.20
N GLY A 40 -9.59 -7.85 9.81
CA GLY A 40 -9.61 -7.45 11.21
C GLY A 40 -9.19 -6.01 11.46
N LEU A 41 -8.85 -5.27 10.43
CA LEU A 41 -8.48 -3.87 10.57
C LEU A 41 -9.69 -2.97 10.39
N THR A 42 -9.61 -1.78 10.97
CA THR A 42 -10.71 -0.81 10.89
C THR A 42 -10.53 0.10 9.69
N LEU A 43 -11.56 0.13 8.84
CA LEU A 43 -11.58 1.05 7.70
C LEU A 43 -11.80 2.49 8.20
N VAL A 44 -11.03 3.41 7.70
CA VAL A 44 -11.22 4.83 7.99
C VAL A 44 -12.25 5.38 7.01
N ASP A 45 -13.38 5.83 7.53
CA ASP A 45 -14.46 6.37 6.72
C ASP A 45 -15.10 7.57 7.43
N ASP A 46 -16.13 8.13 6.82
CA ASP A 46 -16.78 9.33 7.35
C ASP A 46 -17.42 9.12 8.72
N GLU A 47 -17.77 7.88 9.06
CA GLU A 47 -18.38 7.56 10.34
C GLU A 47 -17.36 7.21 11.41
N HIS A 48 -16.12 6.97 11.00
CA HIS A 48 -15.06 6.63 11.94
C HIS A 48 -14.74 7.86 12.80
N PRO A 49 -14.54 7.67 14.11
CA PRO A 49 -14.24 8.81 14.97
C PRO A 49 -12.90 9.47 14.67
N CYS A 50 -12.05 8.84 13.91
CA CYS A 50 -10.79 9.43 13.51
C CYS A 50 -11.04 10.59 12.56
N THR A 51 -10.24 11.62 12.69
CA THR A 51 -10.36 12.81 11.88
C THR A 51 -9.39 12.76 10.70
N ASN A 52 -9.38 13.80 9.90
CA ASN A 52 -8.41 13.93 8.81
C ASN A 52 -6.98 13.86 9.32
N ASP A 53 -6.73 14.30 10.53
CA ASP A 53 -5.40 14.23 11.12
C ASP A 53 -4.95 12.79 11.29
N VAL A 54 -5.88 11.90 11.61
CA VAL A 54 -5.57 10.49 11.77
C VAL A 54 -5.21 9.86 10.44
N MET A 55 -5.87 10.28 9.37
CA MET A 55 -5.62 9.73 8.04
C MET A 55 -4.18 9.93 7.57
N TYR A 56 -3.50 10.92 8.10
CA TYR A 56 -2.12 11.22 7.71
C TYR A 56 -1.13 10.92 8.82
N SER A 57 -1.51 10.07 9.76
CA SER A 57 -0.63 9.66 10.84
C SER A 57 -0.02 8.29 10.55
N SER A 58 0.98 7.92 11.35
CA SER A 58 1.60 6.60 11.23
C SER A 58 0.66 5.46 11.61
N HIS A 59 -0.52 5.79 12.14
CA HIS A 59 -1.52 4.77 12.53
C HIS A 59 -2.45 4.41 11.38
N THR A 60 -2.45 5.17 10.30
CA THR A 60 -3.26 4.87 9.13
C THR A 60 -2.37 4.52 7.96
N PHE A 61 -2.90 3.73 7.05
CA PHE A 61 -2.12 3.30 5.89
C PHE A 61 -3.05 2.79 4.80
N TYR A 62 -2.49 2.65 3.61
CA TYR A 62 -3.18 2.03 2.48
C TYR A 62 -2.16 1.31 1.61
N TYR A 63 -2.65 0.46 0.74
CA TYR A 63 -1.81 -0.27 -0.20
C TYR A 63 -2.03 0.25 -1.61
N GLU A 64 -0.95 0.25 -2.38
CA GLU A 64 -0.99 0.64 -3.79
C GLU A 64 -0.34 -0.46 -4.62
N VAL A 65 -0.94 -0.78 -5.75
CA VAL A 65 -0.38 -1.75 -6.69
C VAL A 65 0.07 -1.00 -7.94
N TYR A 66 1.33 -1.14 -8.27
CA TYR A 66 1.91 -0.52 -9.45
C TYR A 66 2.36 -1.59 -10.43
N GLU A 67 2.21 -1.33 -11.70
CA GLU A 67 2.71 -2.20 -12.75
C GLU A 67 4.14 -1.81 -13.07
N GLY A 68 5.02 -2.80 -13.07
CA GLY A 68 6.42 -2.56 -13.42
C GLY A 68 7.24 -3.79 -13.09
N ASP A 69 8.21 -4.07 -13.92
CA ASP A 69 9.09 -5.22 -13.71
C ASP A 69 10.37 -4.82 -12.99
N MET A 70 10.47 -3.55 -12.56
CA MET A 70 11.64 -3.07 -11.87
C MET A 70 11.28 -1.92 -10.93
N ILE A 71 11.84 -1.97 -9.73
CA ILE A 71 11.76 -0.87 -8.78
C ILE A 71 13.13 -0.21 -8.75
N VAL A 72 13.12 1.09 -8.82
CA VAL A 72 14.35 1.87 -8.67
C VAL A 72 14.23 2.65 -7.39
N GLU A 73 15.15 2.42 -6.48
CA GLU A 73 15.26 3.20 -5.26
C GLU A 73 16.51 4.03 -5.33
N THR A 74 16.36 5.32 -5.20
CA THR A 74 17.48 6.26 -5.21
C THR A 74 17.37 7.12 -3.96
N ASN A 75 18.34 6.99 -3.07
CA ASN A 75 18.34 7.73 -1.81
C ASN A 75 17.08 7.48 -0.98
N GLY A 76 16.59 6.23 -1.00
CA GLY A 76 15.41 5.87 -0.23
C GLY A 76 14.09 6.22 -0.89
N VAL A 77 14.11 6.77 -2.08
CA VAL A 77 12.89 7.13 -2.82
C VAL A 77 12.64 6.07 -3.88
N ALA A 78 11.47 5.48 -3.85
CA ALA A 78 11.06 4.52 -4.85
C ALA A 78 10.42 5.25 -6.04
N GLU A 79 10.79 4.84 -7.24
CA GLU A 79 10.16 5.35 -8.45
C GLU A 79 9.08 4.36 -8.88
N TYR A 80 7.90 4.89 -9.14
CA TYR A 80 6.74 4.07 -9.49
C TYR A 80 6.49 4.09 -10.98
N ASN A 81 5.89 3.00 -11.44
CA ASN A 81 5.27 2.95 -12.76
C ASN A 81 3.78 3.30 -12.60
N ASP A 82 2.96 2.87 -13.53
CA ASP A 82 1.54 3.22 -13.50
C ASP A 82 0.81 2.55 -12.35
N LEU A 83 0.00 3.32 -11.65
CA LEU A 83 -0.84 2.81 -10.59
C LEU A 83 -1.97 1.97 -11.17
N CYS A 84 -2.13 0.76 -10.69
CA CYS A 84 -3.19 -0.14 -11.11
C CYS A 84 -4.33 -0.24 -10.11
N TYR A 85 -4.06 0.02 -8.83
CA TYR A 85 -5.04 -0.17 -7.78
C TYR A 85 -4.57 0.50 -6.51
N ALA A 86 -5.50 1.08 -5.76
CA ALA A 86 -5.22 1.60 -4.43
C ALA A 86 -6.35 1.17 -3.50
N SER A 87 -5.98 0.69 -2.33
CA SER A 87 -6.97 0.34 -1.31
C SER A 87 -7.41 1.58 -0.54
N ASP A 88 -8.47 1.43 0.23
CA ASP A 88 -8.90 2.48 1.15
C ASP A 88 -7.91 2.58 2.31
N TYR A 89 -8.00 3.69 3.05
CA TYR A 89 -7.22 3.86 4.26
C TYR A 89 -7.75 2.97 5.38
N TYR A 90 -6.85 2.38 6.13
CA TYR A 90 -7.17 1.53 7.28
C TYR A 90 -6.43 2.02 8.50
N TYR A 91 -7.04 1.84 9.65
CA TYR A 91 -6.47 2.24 10.93
C TYR A 91 -5.75 1.07 11.58
N ARG A 92 -4.51 1.31 11.97
CA ARG A 92 -3.70 0.30 12.66
C ARG A 92 -3.45 0.77 14.09
N ASP A 93 -3.78 -0.08 15.03
CA ASP A 93 -3.54 0.19 16.45
C ASP A 93 -2.05 0.17 16.79
#